data_eefc61c2c2ae44e63e1a9102016663ed
#
_entry.id   eefc61c2c2ae44e63e1a9102016663ed
#
_cell.length_a   1.000
_cell.length_b   1.000
_cell.length_c   1.000
_cell.angle_alpha   90.00
_cell.angle_beta   90.00
_cell.angle_gamma   90.00
#
_symmetry.space_group_name_H-M   'P 1'
#
loop_
_entity.id
_entity.type
_entity.pdbx_description
1 polymer ?
#
loop_
_entity_poly.entity_id
_entity_poly.type
_entity_poly.pdbx_seq_one_letter_code
_entity_poly.pdbx_strand_id
1 'polypeptide(L)'
;MAATILQAFLVSCTQVDYSGMIQSFDGMESFQRTNMSKVAFNVTIPEDTIHTVEPPQYMTVLFNRTRTEVCRYIFNLDSEGKVIPELSDTLVVNDGYYLISSVAAASDEDFEITQIENFKDDENLVMSDMYVAVPKLNTEDIISQGYIDFNPKYPYIRKTEPLYVVRPEQSSGEAIFSYRKTAEEAKKDHVVDLEYAKLTHRISFDLELGLGEGVEVSQVICAISGVPRKVQLLSGYINSKDICKVPFEMTHEGDGKYTGFVDVYGLFSNSTEDKLIVGPGVLNVIVHVSTEANGRTIKRIFYNNYNLKKDIDAANIMKLNDDGTAYIYNEEVQNLSFSLGKIFSLSKEEIVSGAGQGCEVWEGSVEDSDPSLNPGLNPEM
;
A
#
# COMPACT_ATOMS: atom_id res chain seq x y z
N MET A 1 42.90 -12.42 10.79
CA MET A 1 41.72 -12.47 9.89
C MET A 1 40.43 -12.85 10.62
N ALA A 2 40.40 -13.80 11.57
CA ALA A 2 39.19 -14.18 12.30
C ALA A 2 38.59 -13.08 13.22
N ALA A 3 39.45 -12.22 13.82
CA ALA A 3 38.99 -11.15 14.69
C ALA A 3 38.23 -10.00 13.95
N THR A 4 38.60 -9.78 12.68
CA THR A 4 37.97 -8.72 11.86
C THR A 4 36.56 -9.12 11.39
N ILE A 5 36.31 -10.42 11.22
CA ILE A 5 35.00 -10.95 10.82
C ILE A 5 34.04 -10.88 12.01
N LEU A 6 34.51 -11.12 13.23
CA LEU A 6 33.70 -11.07 14.43
C LEU A 6 33.18 -9.64 14.73
N GLN A 7 33.98 -8.60 14.45
CA GLN A 7 33.55 -7.21 14.61
C GLN A 7 32.49 -6.78 13.59
N ALA A 8 32.47 -7.36 12.40
CA ALA A 8 31.42 -7.06 11.40
C ALA A 8 30.05 -7.59 11.84
N PHE A 9 30.02 -8.68 12.61
CA PHE A 9 28.76 -9.26 13.10
C PHE A 9 28.09 -8.49 14.25
N LEU A 10 28.85 -7.71 15.00
CA LEU A 10 28.33 -6.97 16.15
C LEU A 10 27.77 -5.59 15.79
N VAL A 11 27.96 -5.13 14.56
CA VAL A 11 27.72 -3.73 14.19
C VAL A 11 26.55 -3.52 13.24
N SER A 12 25.96 -4.57 12.65
CA SER A 12 24.98 -4.38 11.56
C SER A 12 23.67 -5.10 11.80
N CYS A 13 22.75 -4.46 12.52
CA CYS A 13 21.33 -4.82 12.53
C CYS A 13 20.51 -4.00 11.53
N THR A 14 21.06 -3.53 10.44
CA THR A 14 20.31 -2.90 9.37
C THR A 14 20.70 -3.54 8.07
N GLN A 15 19.70 -4.04 7.37
CA GLN A 15 19.76 -4.47 5.97
C GLN A 15 21.07 -5.18 5.60
N VAL A 16 21.25 -6.37 6.11
CA VAL A 16 22.32 -7.26 5.63
C VAL A 16 21.64 -8.29 4.75
N ASP A 17 22.00 -8.28 3.49
CA ASP A 17 21.78 -9.41 2.60
C ASP A 17 22.62 -10.58 3.10
N TYR A 18 21.98 -11.51 3.82
CA TYR A 18 22.63 -12.67 4.39
C TYR A 18 22.79 -13.82 3.39
N SER A 19 22.25 -13.73 2.17
CA SER A 19 22.33 -14.79 1.17
C SER A 19 23.75 -15.21 0.84
N GLY A 20 24.70 -14.27 0.89
CA GLY A 20 26.12 -14.56 0.72
C GLY A 20 26.89 -15.01 1.98
N MET A 21 26.35 -14.73 3.17
CA MET A 21 27.01 -15.06 4.44
C MET A 21 26.71 -16.47 4.94
N ILE A 22 25.57 -17.01 4.60
CA ILE A 22 25.11 -18.33 5.04
C ILE A 22 26.04 -19.44 4.55
N GLN A 23 26.55 -19.32 3.33
CA GLN A 23 27.49 -20.29 2.76
C GLN A 23 28.87 -20.33 3.43
N SER A 24 29.26 -19.32 4.20
CA SER A 24 30.55 -19.28 4.89
C SER A 24 30.54 -19.86 6.31
N PHE A 25 29.37 -20.25 6.81
CA PHE A 25 29.21 -20.71 8.19
C PHE A 25 29.53 -22.19 8.45
N ASP A 26 29.60 -23.04 7.44
CA ASP A 26 29.91 -24.47 7.57
C ASP A 26 31.27 -24.77 8.25
N GLY A 27 32.17 -23.78 8.29
CA GLY A 27 33.44 -23.90 8.98
C GLY A 27 33.50 -23.41 10.44
N MET A 28 32.40 -22.81 10.95
CA MET A 28 32.34 -22.18 12.29
C MET A 28 31.55 -22.96 13.33
N GLU A 29 31.24 -24.22 13.11
CA GLU A 29 30.38 -25.05 13.97
C GLU A 29 30.73 -25.04 15.47
N SER A 30 31.99 -24.85 15.83
CA SER A 30 32.42 -24.91 17.23
C SER A 30 32.18 -23.61 18.02
N PHE A 31 32.15 -22.46 17.34
CA PHE A 31 31.97 -21.15 18.00
C PHE A 31 30.48 -20.75 18.12
N GLN A 32 29.65 -21.23 17.22
CA GLN A 32 28.21 -20.90 17.13
C GLN A 32 27.35 -21.62 18.19
N ARG A 33 27.85 -22.68 18.82
CA ARG A 33 27.05 -23.58 19.67
C ARG A 33 26.56 -22.96 20.98
N THR A 34 27.02 -21.80 21.36
CA THR A 34 26.77 -21.32 22.72
C THR A 34 25.70 -20.24 22.87
N ASN A 35 25.40 -19.48 21.82
CA ASN A 35 24.51 -18.31 21.96
C ASN A 35 23.62 -18.00 20.73
N MET A 36 23.44 -18.96 19.82
CA MET A 36 22.67 -18.73 18.60
C MET A 36 21.65 -19.86 18.35
N SER A 37 20.50 -19.53 17.86
CA SER A 37 19.42 -20.46 17.53
C SER A 37 19.06 -20.40 16.06
N LYS A 38 18.85 -21.56 15.43
CA LYS A 38 18.27 -21.64 14.08
C LYS A 38 16.77 -21.40 14.16
N VAL A 39 16.25 -20.64 13.23
CA VAL A 39 14.83 -20.26 13.15
C VAL A 39 14.27 -20.65 11.80
N ALA A 40 13.13 -21.30 11.82
CA ALA A 40 12.29 -21.57 10.66
C ALA A 40 10.91 -20.90 10.84
N PHE A 41 10.23 -20.61 9.75
CA PHE A 41 8.91 -19.98 9.78
C PHE A 41 7.85 -20.94 9.25
N ASN A 42 6.73 -20.98 9.96
CA ASN A 42 5.49 -21.53 9.47
C ASN A 42 4.55 -20.36 9.16
N VAL A 43 4.30 -20.13 7.87
CA VAL A 43 3.58 -18.95 7.38
C VAL A 43 2.15 -19.33 7.05
N THR A 44 1.19 -18.58 7.60
CA THR A 44 -0.23 -18.68 7.29
C THR A 44 -0.74 -17.32 6.83
N ILE A 45 -1.20 -17.25 5.58
CA ILE A 45 -1.77 -16.04 4.98
C ILE A 45 -3.27 -16.28 4.78
N PRO A 46 -4.16 -15.36 5.21
CA PRO A 46 -5.59 -15.51 5.04
C PRO A 46 -5.95 -15.47 3.54
N GLU A 47 -6.77 -16.42 3.10
CA GLU A 47 -7.33 -16.40 1.75
C GLU A 47 -8.35 -15.25 1.61
N ASP A 48 -8.26 -14.51 0.52
CA ASP A 48 -9.33 -13.61 0.10
C ASP A 48 -10.35 -14.39 -0.75
N THR A 49 -11.45 -14.79 -0.13
CA THR A 49 -12.50 -15.56 -0.81
C THR A 49 -13.43 -14.68 -1.68
N ILE A 50 -13.28 -13.37 -1.61
CA ILE A 50 -14.18 -12.40 -2.24
C ILE A 50 -13.55 -11.78 -3.48
N HIS A 51 -12.26 -11.50 -3.41
CA HIS A 51 -11.54 -10.84 -4.48
C HIS A 51 -10.43 -11.73 -5.01
N THR A 52 -10.23 -11.67 -6.32
CA THR A 52 -9.00 -12.22 -6.92
C THR A 52 -7.86 -11.27 -6.59
N VAL A 53 -6.93 -11.74 -5.77
CA VAL A 53 -5.72 -11.00 -5.39
C VAL A 53 -4.49 -11.83 -5.69
N GLU A 54 -3.40 -11.18 -6.02
CA GLU A 54 -2.12 -11.88 -6.15
C GLU A 54 -1.63 -12.31 -4.75
N PRO A 55 -1.15 -13.56 -4.60
CA PRO A 55 -0.59 -13.99 -3.34
C PRO A 55 0.69 -13.20 -3.04
N PRO A 56 0.97 -12.91 -1.77
CA PRO A 56 2.22 -12.27 -1.41
C PRO A 56 3.41 -13.14 -1.82
N GLN A 57 4.40 -12.52 -2.46
CA GLN A 57 5.64 -13.16 -2.90
C GLN A 57 6.85 -12.70 -2.09
N TYR A 58 6.64 -11.76 -1.19
CA TYR A 58 7.68 -11.09 -0.45
C TYR A 58 7.26 -10.90 1.00
N MET A 59 8.16 -11.18 1.95
CA MET A 59 7.93 -10.86 3.35
C MET A 59 9.16 -10.26 4.00
N THR A 60 8.93 -9.33 4.91
CA THR A 60 9.93 -8.78 5.82
C THR A 60 9.61 -9.17 7.24
N VAL A 61 10.55 -9.80 7.93
CA VAL A 61 10.40 -10.18 9.34
C VAL A 61 11.33 -9.32 10.19
N LEU A 62 10.79 -8.73 11.24
CA LEU A 62 11.50 -7.89 12.20
C LEU A 62 11.60 -8.60 13.54
N PHE A 63 12.83 -8.82 13.99
CA PHE A 63 13.14 -9.34 15.30
C PHE A 63 13.59 -8.20 16.21
N ASN A 64 12.82 -7.90 17.23
CA ASN A 64 13.08 -6.82 18.15
C ASN A 64 13.49 -7.40 19.50
N ARG A 65 14.76 -7.29 19.85
CA ARG A 65 15.30 -7.82 21.12
C ARG A 65 15.16 -6.83 22.25
N THR A 66 15.38 -5.56 21.96
CA THR A 66 15.26 -4.45 22.93
C THR A 66 14.55 -3.29 22.23
N ARG A 67 14.36 -2.20 22.96
CA ARG A 67 13.80 -0.96 22.37
C ARG A 67 14.65 -0.40 21.23
N THR A 68 15.93 -0.74 21.18
CA THR A 68 16.93 -0.17 20.26
C THR A 68 17.55 -1.19 19.30
N GLU A 69 17.31 -2.48 19.49
CA GLU A 69 17.86 -3.54 18.62
C GLU A 69 16.77 -4.16 17.78
N VAL A 70 16.77 -3.85 16.49
CA VAL A 70 15.87 -4.43 15.49
C VAL A 70 16.71 -5.10 14.41
N CYS A 71 16.47 -6.39 14.19
CA CYS A 71 17.02 -7.12 13.05
C CYS A 71 15.93 -7.33 12.01
N ARG A 72 16.21 -6.95 10.76
CA ARG A 72 15.30 -7.13 9.63
C ARG A 72 15.82 -8.24 8.73
N TYR A 73 14.94 -9.17 8.39
CA TYR A 73 15.19 -10.23 7.43
C TYR A 73 14.15 -10.18 6.32
N ILE A 74 14.59 -10.47 5.10
CA ILE A 74 13.77 -10.43 3.91
C ILE A 74 13.73 -11.83 3.30
N PHE A 75 12.55 -12.29 2.94
CA PHE A 75 12.33 -13.60 2.36
C PHE A 75 11.42 -13.49 1.14
N ASN A 76 11.64 -14.36 0.18
CA ASN A 76 10.71 -14.60 -0.91
C ASN A 76 9.76 -15.74 -0.53
N LEU A 77 8.52 -15.62 -0.99
CA LEU A 77 7.49 -16.63 -0.83
C LEU A 77 7.21 -17.28 -2.20
N ASP A 78 6.87 -18.56 -2.19
CA ASP A 78 6.38 -19.23 -3.39
C ASP A 78 4.88 -18.90 -3.63
N SER A 79 4.32 -19.42 -4.72
CA SER A 79 2.92 -19.23 -5.06
C SER A 79 1.93 -19.83 -4.06
N GLU A 80 2.39 -20.66 -3.13
CA GLU A 80 1.59 -21.23 -2.04
C GLU A 80 1.78 -20.43 -0.72
N GLY A 81 2.54 -19.34 -0.75
CA GLY A 81 2.84 -18.50 0.42
C GLY A 81 3.87 -19.12 1.36
N LYS A 82 4.62 -20.13 0.93
CA LYS A 82 5.69 -20.74 1.74
C LYS A 82 7.02 -20.03 1.49
N VAL A 83 7.81 -19.94 2.54
CA VAL A 83 9.18 -19.41 2.43
C VAL A 83 10.01 -20.29 1.51
N ILE A 84 10.64 -19.69 0.52
CA ILE A 84 11.52 -20.40 -0.42
C ILE A 84 12.73 -20.94 0.36
N PRO A 85 13.01 -22.26 0.30
CA PRO A 85 13.95 -22.93 1.19
C PRO A 85 15.40 -22.42 1.15
N GLU A 86 15.82 -21.86 0.04
CA GLU A 86 17.21 -21.40 -0.16
C GLU A 86 17.68 -20.38 0.88
N LEU A 87 16.74 -19.71 1.57
CA LEU A 87 17.03 -18.72 2.61
C LEU A 87 16.53 -19.12 4.00
N SER A 88 15.53 -20.01 4.11
CA SER A 88 14.90 -20.37 5.38
C SER A 88 15.70 -21.35 6.22
N ASP A 89 16.49 -22.23 5.60
CA ASP A 89 17.16 -23.33 6.31
C ASP A 89 18.31 -22.88 7.22
N THR A 90 18.62 -21.59 7.21
CA THR A 90 19.85 -21.12 7.86
C THR A 90 19.73 -19.78 8.57
N LEU A 91 18.51 -19.28 8.81
CA LEU A 91 18.39 -18.09 9.65
C LEU A 91 18.85 -18.42 11.06
N VAL A 92 19.86 -17.70 11.52
CA VAL A 92 20.43 -17.86 12.86
C VAL A 92 20.31 -16.54 13.60
N VAL A 93 19.68 -16.57 14.78
CA VAL A 93 19.54 -15.40 15.64
C VAL A 93 20.21 -15.65 16.98
N ASN A 94 20.66 -14.61 17.64
CA ASN A 94 21.21 -14.71 18.99
C ASN A 94 20.12 -15.19 19.97
N ASP A 95 20.51 -15.99 20.95
CA ASP A 95 19.59 -16.37 22.02
C ASP A 95 19.05 -15.14 22.74
N GLY A 96 17.77 -15.12 23.00
CA GLY A 96 17.12 -13.99 23.66
C GLY A 96 15.61 -14.03 23.55
N TYR A 97 15.00 -13.01 24.10
CA TYR A 97 13.58 -12.72 23.95
C TYR A 97 13.38 -11.71 22.83
N TYR A 98 12.44 -12.00 21.94
CA TYR A 98 12.14 -11.18 20.79
C TYR A 98 10.65 -10.90 20.66
N LEU A 99 10.31 -9.68 20.32
CA LEU A 99 9.02 -9.34 19.73
C LEU A 99 9.18 -9.44 18.21
N ILE A 100 8.37 -10.28 17.59
CA ILE A 100 8.41 -10.51 16.14
C ILE A 100 7.23 -9.83 15.51
N SER A 101 7.49 -9.06 14.47
CA SER A 101 6.49 -8.51 13.56
C SER A 101 6.90 -8.77 12.13
N SER A 102 5.93 -8.83 11.23
CA SER A 102 6.21 -9.10 9.83
C SER A 102 5.22 -8.39 8.92
N VAL A 103 5.66 -8.06 7.71
CA VAL A 103 4.82 -7.54 6.64
C VAL A 103 5.04 -8.39 5.40
N ALA A 104 3.96 -8.81 4.75
CA ALA A 104 4.00 -9.51 3.48
C ALA A 104 3.23 -8.74 2.41
N ALA A 105 3.73 -8.79 1.17
CA ALA A 105 3.24 -8.06 0.01
C ALA A 105 3.48 -8.86 -1.28
N ALA A 106 2.84 -8.45 -2.38
CA ALA A 106 3.14 -8.98 -3.70
C ALA A 106 4.55 -8.56 -4.18
N SER A 107 5.00 -7.35 -3.80
CA SER A 107 6.32 -6.82 -4.14
C SER A 107 6.94 -6.06 -2.96
N ASP A 108 8.26 -6.00 -2.93
CA ASP A 108 9.02 -5.16 -1.99
C ASP A 108 8.84 -3.65 -2.24
N GLU A 109 8.37 -3.30 -3.43
CA GLU A 109 8.05 -1.92 -3.80
C GLU A 109 6.69 -1.44 -3.28
N ASP A 110 5.83 -2.32 -2.75
CA ASP A 110 4.48 -1.97 -2.33
C ASP A 110 4.45 -1.22 -1.00
N PHE A 111 5.51 -1.33 -0.20
CA PHE A 111 5.57 -0.68 1.11
C PHE A 111 6.99 -0.30 1.53
N GLU A 112 7.04 0.62 2.48
CA GLU A 112 8.25 1.04 3.20
C GLU A 112 8.04 0.81 4.70
N ILE A 113 9.04 0.32 5.41
CA ILE A 113 9.02 0.37 6.87
C ILE A 113 9.81 1.61 7.28
N THR A 114 9.09 2.62 7.78
CA THR A 114 9.70 3.92 8.11
C THR A 114 10.48 3.83 9.42
N GLN A 115 11.55 4.63 9.50
CA GLN A 115 12.41 4.83 10.68
C GLN A 115 13.27 3.64 11.10
N ILE A 116 13.21 2.52 10.39
CA ILE A 116 14.04 1.35 10.73
C ILE A 116 15.54 1.67 10.70
N GLU A 117 15.97 2.57 9.82
CA GLU A 117 17.36 2.99 9.66
C GLU A 117 17.82 3.91 10.81
N ASN A 118 16.91 4.69 11.37
CA ASN A 118 17.17 5.64 12.43
C ASN A 118 17.21 5.01 13.83
N PHE A 119 16.82 3.74 13.95
CA PHE A 119 16.79 3.05 15.25
C PHE A 119 18.14 2.94 15.93
N LYS A 120 19.23 3.05 15.18
CA LYS A 120 20.60 3.02 15.70
C LYS A 120 21.09 4.37 16.22
N ASP A 121 20.60 5.44 15.63
CA ASP A 121 21.15 6.79 15.80
C ASP A 121 20.32 7.64 16.78
N ASP A 122 19.08 7.24 17.05
CA ASP A 122 18.18 7.96 17.95
C ASP A 122 17.71 7.08 19.11
N GLU A 123 18.32 7.28 20.27
CA GLU A 123 17.99 6.57 21.52
C GLU A 123 16.54 6.82 22.00
N ASN A 124 15.85 7.80 21.43
CA ASN A 124 14.47 8.13 21.78
C ASN A 124 13.44 7.38 20.92
N LEU A 125 13.86 6.79 19.79
CA LEU A 125 12.96 6.00 18.97
C LEU A 125 12.60 4.68 19.67
N VAL A 126 11.33 4.39 19.67
CA VAL A 126 10.78 3.14 20.19
C VAL A 126 10.09 2.39 19.06
N MET A 127 9.94 1.08 19.18
CA MET A 127 9.26 0.24 18.19
C MET A 127 7.88 0.76 17.78
N SER A 128 7.16 1.42 18.69
CA SER A 128 5.89 2.07 18.39
C SER A 128 5.99 3.17 17.34
N ASP A 129 7.19 3.65 17.03
CA ASP A 129 7.41 4.67 16.00
C ASP A 129 7.63 4.09 14.60
N MET A 130 7.66 2.76 14.47
CA MET A 130 7.70 2.11 13.16
C MET A 130 6.34 2.10 12.49
N TYR A 131 6.34 2.47 11.22
CA TYR A 131 5.15 2.47 10.37
C TYR A 131 5.38 1.68 9.10
N VAL A 132 4.35 0.99 8.67
CA VAL A 132 4.24 0.50 7.29
C VAL A 132 3.62 1.63 6.47
N ALA A 133 4.33 2.09 5.47
CA ALA A 133 3.93 3.22 4.65
C ALA A 133 3.88 2.84 3.17
N VAL A 134 2.94 3.41 2.43
CA VAL A 134 2.87 3.29 0.98
C VAL A 134 3.82 4.33 0.36
N PRO A 135 4.62 3.96 -0.66
CA PRO A 135 5.51 4.90 -1.36
C PRO A 135 4.75 6.07 -2.00
N LYS A 136 5.35 7.25 -1.95
CA LYS A 136 4.82 8.43 -2.64
C LYS A 136 5.13 8.36 -4.12
N LEU A 137 4.20 8.89 -4.92
CA LEU A 137 4.37 9.08 -6.34
C LEU A 137 4.75 10.54 -6.66
N ASN A 138 5.47 10.72 -7.76
CA ASN A 138 5.71 12.04 -8.28
C ASN A 138 4.42 12.59 -8.94
N THR A 139 4.00 13.78 -8.54
CA THR A 139 2.78 14.41 -9.05
C THR A 139 2.88 14.68 -10.56
N GLU A 140 4.05 15.07 -11.07
CA GLU A 140 4.26 15.33 -12.49
C GLU A 140 4.04 14.07 -13.34
N ASP A 141 4.50 12.91 -12.86
CA ASP A 141 4.29 11.63 -13.54
C ASP A 141 2.81 11.27 -13.61
N ILE A 142 2.06 11.55 -12.54
CA ILE A 142 0.63 11.30 -12.49
C ILE A 142 -0.14 12.22 -13.45
N ILE A 143 0.20 13.49 -13.49
CA ILE A 143 -0.40 14.45 -14.43
C ILE A 143 -0.09 14.05 -15.88
N SER A 144 1.13 13.58 -16.17
CA SER A 144 1.49 13.10 -17.51
C SER A 144 0.68 11.88 -17.98
N GLN A 145 0.09 11.11 -17.05
CA GLN A 145 -0.83 10.02 -17.33
C GLN A 145 -2.28 10.47 -17.54
N GLY A 146 -2.54 11.77 -17.55
CA GLY A 146 -3.86 12.34 -17.81
C GLY A 146 -4.70 12.65 -16.59
N TYR A 147 -4.14 12.52 -15.37
CA TYR A 147 -4.81 12.94 -14.14
C TYR A 147 -4.78 14.45 -13.99
N ILE A 148 -5.85 15.00 -13.42
CA ILE A 148 -5.95 16.41 -13.06
C ILE A 148 -5.84 16.53 -11.53
N ASP A 149 -4.94 17.39 -11.06
CA ASP A 149 -4.73 17.57 -9.63
C ASP A 149 -5.68 18.61 -9.03
N PHE A 150 -6.89 18.20 -8.71
CA PHE A 150 -7.90 19.04 -8.05
C PHE A 150 -7.65 19.26 -6.55
N ASN A 151 -6.72 18.51 -5.95
CA ASN A 151 -6.50 18.51 -4.52
C ASN A 151 -5.00 18.55 -4.18
N PRO A 152 -4.28 19.61 -4.59
CA PRO A 152 -2.81 19.67 -4.54
C PRO A 152 -2.24 19.63 -3.11
N LYS A 153 -3.08 19.84 -2.10
CA LYS A 153 -2.69 19.73 -0.70
C LYS A 153 -2.28 18.30 -0.31
N TYR A 154 -2.86 17.29 -0.98
CA TYR A 154 -2.63 15.88 -0.65
C TYR A 154 -1.72 15.23 -1.69
N PRO A 155 -0.57 14.67 -1.29
CA PRO A 155 0.34 14.00 -2.22
C PRO A 155 -0.28 12.70 -2.75
N TYR A 156 0.18 12.27 -3.91
CA TYR A 156 -0.16 10.97 -4.46
C TYR A 156 0.67 9.87 -3.81
N ILE A 157 0.06 8.72 -3.60
CA ILE A 157 0.72 7.49 -3.21
C ILE A 157 0.40 6.37 -4.20
N ARG A 158 1.25 5.35 -4.24
CA ARG A 158 1.08 4.20 -5.11
C ARG A 158 -0.24 3.46 -4.79
N LYS A 159 -0.93 2.97 -5.81
CA LYS A 159 -1.90 1.91 -5.65
C LYS A 159 -1.12 0.63 -5.33
N THR A 160 -1.47 -0.05 -4.26
CA THR A 160 -0.81 -1.30 -3.85
C THR A 160 -1.73 -2.49 -4.05
N GLU A 161 -1.14 -3.68 -4.13
CA GLU A 161 -1.83 -4.93 -3.86
C GLU A 161 -2.05 -5.09 -2.34
N PRO A 162 -2.89 -6.06 -1.91
CA PRO A 162 -3.12 -6.27 -0.49
C PRO A 162 -1.84 -6.49 0.30
N LEU A 163 -1.73 -5.78 1.41
CA LEU A 163 -0.67 -5.94 2.40
C LEU A 163 -1.17 -6.76 3.58
N TYR A 164 -0.28 -7.55 4.16
CA TYR A 164 -0.57 -8.41 5.30
C TYR A 164 0.44 -8.14 6.41
N VAL A 165 0.03 -8.33 7.66
CA VAL A 165 0.86 -8.05 8.84
C VAL A 165 0.75 -9.13 9.90
N VAL A 166 1.86 -9.41 10.57
CA VAL A 166 1.90 -10.10 11.86
C VAL A 166 2.33 -9.10 12.92
N ARG A 167 1.53 -8.94 13.96
CA ARG A 167 1.84 -8.11 15.11
C ARG A 167 2.13 -8.97 16.33
N PRO A 168 2.94 -8.51 17.29
CA PRO A 168 3.27 -9.29 18.49
C PRO A 168 2.07 -9.77 19.30
N GLU A 169 0.98 -9.02 19.28
CA GLU A 169 -0.27 -9.34 20.00
C GLU A 169 -1.10 -10.43 19.32
N GLN A 170 -0.75 -10.79 18.09
CA GLN A 170 -1.43 -11.82 17.30
C GLN A 170 -0.62 -13.12 17.35
N SER A 171 -0.95 -13.97 18.29
CA SER A 171 -0.61 -15.38 18.48
C SER A 171 0.86 -15.79 18.61
N SER A 172 1.79 -15.44 17.78
CA SER A 172 3.19 -15.90 17.88
C SER A 172 4.21 -14.77 17.74
N GLY A 173 3.78 -13.56 17.99
CA GLY A 173 4.65 -12.37 17.92
C GLY A 173 5.75 -12.33 18.98
N GLU A 174 5.70 -13.19 19.99
CA GLU A 174 6.74 -13.33 21.01
C GLU A 174 7.49 -14.64 20.82
N ALA A 175 8.80 -14.57 20.75
CA ALA A 175 9.63 -15.76 20.67
C ALA A 175 10.78 -15.69 21.67
N ILE A 176 10.99 -16.78 22.39
CA ILE A 176 12.13 -16.96 23.29
C ILE A 176 13.06 -17.99 22.65
N PHE A 177 14.20 -17.54 22.16
CA PHE A 177 15.25 -18.41 21.68
C PHE A 177 16.24 -18.64 22.82
N SER A 178 16.45 -19.89 23.16
CA SER A 178 17.35 -20.26 24.23
C SER A 178 18.33 -21.32 23.78
N TYR A 179 19.54 -21.27 24.33
CA TYR A 179 20.54 -22.30 24.13
C TYR A 179 20.00 -23.68 24.45
N ARG A 180 20.14 -24.60 23.52
CA ARG A 180 19.75 -25.99 23.69
C ARG A 180 20.85 -26.79 24.31
N LYS A 181 20.56 -27.45 25.43
CA LYS A 181 21.54 -28.11 26.29
C LYS A 181 22.12 -29.40 25.70
N THR A 182 21.45 -30.01 24.73
CA THR A 182 21.91 -31.25 24.10
C THR A 182 22.23 -31.06 22.62
N ALA A 183 23.16 -31.89 22.12
CA ALA A 183 23.52 -31.86 20.70
C ALA A 183 22.36 -32.20 19.74
N GLU A 184 21.36 -32.95 20.23
CA GLU A 184 20.16 -33.28 19.46
C GLU A 184 19.16 -32.11 19.46
N GLU A 185 19.00 -31.43 20.59
CA GLU A 185 18.18 -30.22 20.68
C GLU A 185 18.77 -29.08 19.85
N ALA A 186 20.10 -28.96 19.82
CA ALA A 186 20.78 -27.92 19.01
C ALA A 186 20.63 -28.11 17.49
N LYS A 187 20.21 -29.30 17.06
CA LYS A 187 19.94 -29.59 15.63
C LYS A 187 18.52 -29.23 15.19
N LYS A 188 17.61 -28.97 16.14
CA LYS A 188 16.21 -28.62 15.85
C LYS A 188 16.07 -27.13 15.68
N ASP A 189 15.41 -26.73 14.62
CA ASP A 189 15.06 -25.33 14.41
C ASP A 189 14.01 -24.86 15.43
N HIS A 190 14.06 -23.61 15.81
CA HIS A 190 12.94 -22.93 16.44
C HIS A 190 11.93 -22.59 15.36
N VAL A 191 10.75 -23.14 15.41
CA VAL A 191 9.66 -22.80 14.49
C VAL A 191 8.90 -21.62 15.06
N VAL A 192 8.76 -20.57 14.27
CA VAL A 192 7.95 -19.39 14.58
C VAL A 192 6.75 -19.39 13.66
N ASP A 193 5.56 -19.44 14.24
CA ASP A 193 4.32 -19.35 13.50
C ASP A 193 4.02 -17.88 13.20
N LEU A 194 3.87 -17.55 11.92
CA LEU A 194 3.52 -16.23 11.42
C LEU A 194 2.11 -16.27 10.83
N GLU A 195 1.14 -15.93 11.64
CA GLU A 195 -0.27 -15.84 11.24
C GLU A 195 -0.56 -14.40 10.79
N TYR A 196 -0.67 -14.21 9.50
CA TYR A 196 -0.91 -12.90 8.92
C TYR A 196 -2.38 -12.49 9.02
N ALA A 197 -2.60 -11.20 9.26
CA ALA A 197 -3.89 -10.55 9.07
C ALA A 197 -3.79 -9.55 7.92
N LYS A 198 -4.91 -9.25 7.25
CA LYS A 198 -4.95 -8.18 6.26
C LYS A 198 -4.64 -6.84 6.93
N LEU A 199 -3.76 -6.07 6.30
CA LEU A 199 -3.41 -4.72 6.72
C LEU A 199 -4.14 -3.67 5.88
N THR A 200 -4.40 -3.99 4.62
CA THR A 200 -5.16 -3.13 3.69
C THR A 200 -6.54 -3.71 3.43
N HIS A 201 -7.49 -2.82 3.13
CA HIS A 201 -8.88 -3.14 2.89
C HIS A 201 -9.29 -2.63 1.52
N ARG A 202 -9.96 -3.46 0.73
CA ARG A 202 -10.38 -3.10 -0.62
C ARG A 202 -11.61 -2.20 -0.57
N ILE A 203 -11.52 -1.09 -1.30
CA ILE A 203 -12.62 -0.18 -1.58
C ILE A 203 -12.88 -0.21 -3.08
N SER A 204 -14.07 -0.61 -3.46
CA SER A 204 -14.52 -0.72 -4.86
C SER A 204 -15.38 0.49 -5.26
N PHE A 205 -15.33 0.81 -6.53
CA PHE A 205 -16.11 1.89 -7.13
C PHE A 205 -16.76 1.36 -8.41
N ASP A 206 -18.01 1.74 -8.63
CA ASP A 206 -18.68 1.51 -9.89
C ASP A 206 -19.35 2.80 -10.38
N LEU A 207 -19.38 2.97 -11.69
CA LEU A 207 -20.03 4.09 -12.37
C LEU A 207 -20.54 3.69 -13.75
N GLU A 208 -21.46 4.50 -14.28
CA GLU A 208 -22.01 4.33 -15.60
C GLU A 208 -21.84 5.62 -16.44
N LEU A 209 -21.43 5.43 -17.69
CA LEU A 209 -21.38 6.49 -18.70
C LEU A 209 -22.50 6.25 -19.74
N GLY A 210 -23.35 7.23 -19.94
CA GLY A 210 -24.28 7.24 -21.07
C GLY A 210 -23.57 7.73 -22.33
N LEU A 211 -23.26 6.82 -23.25
CA LEU A 211 -22.53 7.15 -24.47
C LEU A 211 -23.48 7.26 -25.65
N GLY A 212 -23.46 8.39 -26.34
CA GLY A 212 -24.13 8.58 -27.63
C GLY A 212 -23.44 7.84 -28.76
N GLU A 213 -24.13 7.73 -29.90
CA GLU A 213 -23.58 7.10 -31.10
C GLU A 213 -22.31 7.84 -31.60
N GLY A 214 -21.25 7.06 -31.88
CA GLY A 214 -19.96 7.59 -32.35
C GLY A 214 -19.12 8.27 -31.29
N VAL A 215 -19.41 8.07 -30.01
CA VAL A 215 -18.57 8.46 -28.88
C VAL A 215 -17.73 7.27 -28.44
N GLU A 216 -16.43 7.46 -28.38
CA GLU A 216 -15.47 6.46 -27.90
C GLU A 216 -14.82 6.95 -26.59
N VAL A 217 -14.73 6.07 -25.62
CA VAL A 217 -13.99 6.32 -24.37
C VAL A 217 -12.64 5.64 -24.47
N SER A 218 -11.58 6.42 -24.39
CA SER A 218 -10.22 5.85 -24.41
C SER A 218 -9.73 5.47 -23.02
N GLN A 219 -10.16 6.19 -21.97
CA GLN A 219 -9.71 5.94 -20.61
C GLN A 219 -10.70 6.53 -19.60
N VAL A 220 -10.89 5.85 -18.49
CA VAL A 220 -11.56 6.36 -17.29
C VAL A 220 -10.62 6.19 -16.12
N ILE A 221 -10.18 7.29 -15.54
CA ILE A 221 -9.24 7.31 -14.42
C ILE A 221 -9.84 8.05 -13.23
N CYS A 222 -9.48 7.58 -12.05
CA CYS A 222 -9.99 8.13 -10.80
C CYS A 222 -8.85 8.40 -9.82
N ALA A 223 -9.07 9.32 -8.90
CA ALA A 223 -8.20 9.51 -7.73
C ALA A 223 -9.07 9.72 -6.49
N ILE A 224 -8.89 8.89 -5.48
CA ILE A 224 -9.57 9.03 -4.19
C ILE A 224 -8.63 9.68 -3.18
N SER A 225 -9.10 10.73 -2.52
CA SER A 225 -8.39 11.44 -1.44
C SER A 225 -8.89 11.02 -0.06
N GLY A 226 -8.09 11.30 0.97
CA GLY A 226 -8.45 10.91 2.35
C GLY A 226 -7.85 9.58 2.78
N VAL A 227 -6.97 9.00 1.97
CA VAL A 227 -6.31 7.74 2.26
C VAL A 227 -5.10 7.97 3.16
N PRO A 228 -5.01 7.33 4.34
CA PRO A 228 -3.82 7.41 5.17
C PRO A 228 -2.64 6.73 4.48
N ARG A 229 -1.50 7.42 4.47
CA ARG A 229 -0.27 6.91 3.85
C ARG A 229 0.36 5.78 4.64
N LYS A 230 0.24 5.82 5.97
CA LYS A 230 0.97 4.93 6.87
C LYS A 230 0.11 4.46 8.04
N VAL A 231 0.43 3.28 8.50
CA VAL A 231 -0.16 2.64 9.67
C VAL A 231 0.96 2.21 10.62
N GLN A 232 0.77 2.38 11.91
CA GLN A 232 1.73 1.95 12.92
C GLN A 232 1.83 0.42 12.93
N LEU A 233 3.04 -0.10 12.80
CA LEU A 233 3.27 -1.53 12.60
C LEU A 233 2.71 -2.37 13.76
N LEU A 234 2.94 -1.95 15.00
CA LEU A 234 2.56 -2.75 16.17
C LEU A 234 1.08 -2.62 16.55
N SER A 235 0.55 -1.41 16.54
CA SER A 235 -0.81 -1.14 17.05
C SER A 235 -1.89 -1.07 15.98
N GLY A 236 -1.51 -0.92 14.71
CA GLY A 236 -2.47 -0.63 13.64
C GLY A 236 -3.03 0.79 13.69
N TYR A 237 -2.45 1.68 14.49
CA TYR A 237 -2.93 3.04 14.65
C TYR A 237 -2.61 3.89 13.42
N ILE A 238 -3.58 4.71 13.04
CA ILE A 238 -3.56 5.55 11.85
C ILE A 238 -3.67 7.02 12.28
N ASN A 239 -2.79 7.85 11.70
CA ASN A 239 -2.83 9.28 11.91
C ASN A 239 -3.64 9.98 10.81
N SER A 240 -4.73 10.64 11.18
CA SER A 240 -5.59 11.38 10.26
C SER A 240 -4.96 12.62 9.62
N LYS A 241 -3.75 13.00 10.02
CA LYS A 241 -3.03 14.16 9.46
C LYS A 241 -2.13 13.81 8.28
N ASP A 242 -1.75 12.52 8.12
CA ASP A 242 -0.89 12.05 7.03
C ASP A 242 -1.76 11.34 5.97
N ILE A 243 -2.61 12.11 5.31
CA ILE A 243 -3.54 11.64 4.28
C ILE A 243 -3.06 12.03 2.88
N CYS A 244 -3.39 11.18 1.92
CA CYS A 244 -2.92 11.22 0.55
C CYS A 244 -4.05 10.96 -0.44
N LYS A 245 -3.69 10.88 -1.72
CA LYS A 245 -4.55 10.47 -2.84
C LYS A 245 -4.00 9.20 -3.46
N VAL A 246 -4.89 8.30 -3.89
CA VAL A 246 -4.54 7.10 -4.66
C VAL A 246 -5.14 7.22 -6.04
N PRO A 247 -4.32 7.26 -7.10
CA PRO A 247 -4.78 7.21 -8.47
C PRO A 247 -5.05 5.76 -8.88
N PHE A 248 -6.09 5.54 -9.70
CA PHE A 248 -6.40 4.23 -10.25
C PHE A 248 -7.18 4.35 -11.56
N GLU A 249 -7.10 3.34 -12.38
CA GLU A 249 -7.85 3.24 -13.63
C GLU A 249 -9.09 2.37 -13.44
N MET A 250 -10.16 2.71 -14.14
CA MET A 250 -11.41 1.95 -14.15
C MET A 250 -11.41 0.97 -15.32
N THR A 251 -11.87 -0.23 -15.06
CA THR A 251 -12.06 -1.29 -16.08
C THR A 251 -13.44 -1.19 -16.70
N HIS A 252 -13.52 -1.26 -18.02
CA HIS A 252 -14.80 -1.28 -18.75
C HIS A 252 -15.42 -2.68 -18.71
N GLU A 253 -16.62 -2.78 -18.16
CA GLU A 253 -17.38 -4.04 -18.00
C GLU A 253 -18.42 -4.26 -19.11
N GLY A 254 -18.57 -3.33 -20.05
CA GLY A 254 -19.60 -3.32 -21.09
C GLY A 254 -20.77 -2.39 -20.77
N ASP A 255 -21.57 -2.06 -21.79
CA ASP A 255 -22.76 -1.21 -21.67
C ASP A 255 -22.54 0.13 -20.94
N GLY A 256 -21.35 0.71 -21.09
CA GLY A 256 -21.00 1.97 -20.43
C GLY A 256 -20.73 1.86 -18.92
N LYS A 257 -20.61 0.65 -18.39
CA LYS A 257 -20.27 0.40 -16.98
C LYS A 257 -18.77 0.28 -16.78
N TYR A 258 -18.31 0.86 -15.71
CA TYR A 258 -16.90 0.87 -15.30
C TYR A 258 -16.78 0.50 -13.83
N THR A 259 -15.77 -0.32 -13.52
CA THR A 259 -15.44 -0.73 -12.15
C THR A 259 -13.97 -0.44 -11.86
N GLY A 260 -13.66 -0.17 -10.62
CA GLY A 260 -12.30 0.02 -10.16
C GLY A 260 -12.18 -0.17 -8.66
N PHE A 261 -10.97 -0.31 -8.15
CA PHE A 261 -10.74 -0.49 -6.72
C PHE A 261 -9.38 0.04 -6.28
N VAL A 262 -9.26 0.25 -5.00
CA VAL A 262 -8.00 0.53 -4.29
C VAL A 262 -7.91 -0.29 -3.02
N ASP A 263 -6.71 -0.74 -2.68
CA ASP A 263 -6.41 -1.37 -1.39
C ASP A 263 -5.74 -0.33 -0.48
N VAL A 264 -6.32 -0.04 0.68
CA VAL A 264 -5.95 1.09 1.53
C VAL A 264 -5.98 0.72 3.01
N TYR A 265 -5.25 1.44 3.85
CA TYR A 265 -5.30 1.30 5.31
C TYR A 265 -6.58 1.84 5.93
N GLY A 266 -7.32 2.65 5.19
CA GLY A 266 -8.55 3.27 5.61
C GLY A 266 -8.93 4.45 4.71
N LEU A 267 -10.05 5.09 5.01
CA LEU A 267 -10.53 6.25 4.26
C LEU A 267 -11.18 7.25 5.21
N PHE A 268 -10.70 8.48 5.20
CA PHE A 268 -11.28 9.60 5.94
C PHE A 268 -12.17 10.43 5.06
N SER A 269 -13.26 10.94 5.64
CA SER A 269 -14.17 11.88 5.00
C SER A 269 -13.83 13.34 5.33
N ASN A 270 -14.45 14.26 4.60
CA ASN A 270 -14.43 15.68 4.91
C ASN A 270 -15.06 15.98 6.29
N SER A 271 -14.57 17.01 6.97
CA SER A 271 -15.14 17.45 8.25
C SER A 271 -16.47 18.22 8.10
N THR A 272 -16.79 18.70 6.92
CA THR A 272 -17.97 19.51 6.59
C THR A 272 -18.65 19.01 5.34
N GLU A 273 -19.93 19.38 5.22
CA GLU A 273 -20.93 18.80 4.33
C GLU A 273 -20.66 18.71 2.82
N ASP A 274 -21.60 18.10 2.14
CA ASP A 274 -21.78 17.61 0.76
C ASP A 274 -21.35 18.53 -0.40
N LYS A 275 -20.96 19.76 -0.15
CA LYS A 275 -20.58 20.74 -1.18
C LYS A 275 -19.09 20.88 -1.43
N LEU A 276 -18.24 20.31 -0.56
CA LEU A 276 -16.81 20.38 -0.75
C LEU A 276 -16.37 19.38 -1.81
N ILE A 277 -15.87 19.88 -2.90
CA ILE A 277 -15.26 19.10 -4.00
C ILE A 277 -13.75 18.92 -3.84
N VAL A 278 -13.21 19.35 -2.70
CA VAL A 278 -11.81 19.18 -2.29
C VAL A 278 -11.77 18.71 -0.85
N GLY A 279 -10.66 18.09 -0.45
CA GLY A 279 -10.49 17.56 0.90
C GLY A 279 -10.45 16.02 0.93
N PRO A 280 -10.45 15.41 2.12
CA PRO A 280 -10.49 13.96 2.25
C PRO A 280 -11.85 13.40 1.87
N GLY A 281 -11.89 12.18 1.33
CA GLY A 281 -13.11 11.51 0.92
C GLY A 281 -13.73 12.07 -0.37
N VAL A 282 -12.93 12.73 -1.20
CA VAL A 282 -13.36 13.18 -2.53
C VAL A 282 -12.79 12.23 -3.58
N LEU A 283 -13.69 11.68 -4.38
CA LEU A 283 -13.35 10.93 -5.58
C LEU A 283 -13.37 11.85 -6.79
N ASN A 284 -12.24 11.99 -7.41
CA ASN A 284 -12.10 12.65 -8.70
C ASN A 284 -12.24 11.61 -9.82
N VAL A 285 -13.10 11.86 -10.79
CA VAL A 285 -13.32 11.02 -11.97
C VAL A 285 -13.00 11.81 -13.23
N ILE A 286 -12.17 11.25 -14.09
CA ILE A 286 -11.71 11.87 -15.33
C ILE A 286 -11.99 10.86 -16.46
N VAL A 287 -12.66 11.33 -17.53
CA VAL A 287 -13.05 10.52 -18.67
C VAL A 287 -12.46 11.11 -19.95
N HIS A 288 -11.59 10.36 -20.58
CA HIS A 288 -11.01 10.73 -21.88
C HIS A 288 -11.88 10.16 -22.99
N VAL A 289 -12.43 11.03 -23.81
CA VAL A 289 -13.33 10.64 -24.90
C VAL A 289 -12.89 11.19 -26.24
N SER A 290 -13.33 10.53 -27.31
CA SER A 290 -13.16 11.00 -28.67
C SER A 290 -14.40 10.76 -29.52
N THR A 291 -14.51 11.53 -30.59
CA THR A 291 -15.52 11.36 -31.64
C THR A 291 -15.01 11.83 -32.97
N GLU A 292 -15.55 11.25 -34.05
CA GLU A 292 -15.23 11.69 -35.41
C GLU A 292 -16.23 12.76 -35.88
N ALA A 293 -15.71 13.93 -36.27
CA ALA A 293 -16.53 14.97 -36.87
C ALA A 293 -15.77 15.71 -37.99
N ASN A 294 -16.42 15.88 -39.13
CA ASN A 294 -15.87 16.56 -40.31
C ASN A 294 -14.51 15.98 -40.78
N GLY A 295 -14.34 14.67 -40.66
CA GLY A 295 -13.09 13.98 -41.05
C GLY A 295 -11.93 14.21 -40.11
N ARG A 296 -12.19 14.64 -38.89
CA ARG A 296 -11.18 14.82 -37.82
C ARG A 296 -11.63 14.13 -36.54
N THR A 297 -10.68 13.57 -35.81
CA THR A 297 -10.89 13.04 -34.45
C THR A 297 -10.83 14.21 -33.48
N ILE A 298 -11.92 14.44 -32.77
CA ILE A 298 -12.00 15.43 -31.68
C ILE A 298 -11.86 14.69 -30.36
N LYS A 299 -10.89 15.09 -29.56
CA LYS A 299 -10.65 14.53 -28.21
C LYS A 299 -11.09 15.54 -27.15
N ARG A 300 -11.66 15.03 -26.05
CA ARG A 300 -12.09 15.81 -24.89
C ARG A 300 -11.82 15.07 -23.59
N ILE A 301 -11.66 15.86 -22.52
CA ILE A 301 -11.56 15.36 -21.16
C ILE A 301 -12.76 15.90 -20.39
N PHE A 302 -13.55 14.99 -19.83
CA PHE A 302 -14.63 15.31 -18.89
C PHE A 302 -14.19 14.92 -17.51
N TYR A 303 -14.52 15.71 -16.52
CA TYR A 303 -14.20 15.42 -15.13
C TYR A 303 -15.32 15.83 -14.19
N ASN A 304 -15.40 15.14 -13.05
CA ASN A 304 -16.26 15.51 -11.95
C ASN A 304 -15.65 15.07 -10.62
N ASN A 305 -16.01 15.76 -9.56
CA ASN A 305 -15.56 15.47 -8.20
C ASN A 305 -16.78 15.08 -7.35
N TYR A 306 -16.69 13.93 -6.67
CA TYR A 306 -17.75 13.39 -5.82
C TYR A 306 -17.29 13.41 -4.37
N ASN A 307 -18.01 14.13 -3.51
CA ASN A 307 -17.79 14.10 -2.08
C ASN A 307 -18.51 12.89 -1.50
N LEU A 308 -17.76 11.88 -1.07
CA LEU A 308 -18.28 10.62 -0.54
C LEU A 308 -18.51 10.67 0.98
N LYS A 309 -18.47 11.87 1.61
CA LYS A 309 -18.59 12.01 3.06
C LYS A 309 -19.74 11.22 3.66
N LYS A 310 -20.92 11.37 3.09
CA LYS A 310 -22.15 10.73 3.60
C LYS A 310 -22.03 9.21 3.62
N ASP A 311 -21.46 8.65 2.55
CA ASP A 311 -21.33 7.19 2.41
C ASP A 311 -20.20 6.65 3.26
N ILE A 312 -19.07 7.38 3.37
CA ILE A 312 -17.95 7.05 4.24
C ILE A 312 -18.36 7.08 5.71
N ASP A 313 -19.08 8.12 6.13
CA ASP A 313 -19.58 8.25 7.50
C ASP A 313 -20.61 7.16 7.83
N ALA A 314 -21.50 6.85 6.89
CA ALA A 314 -22.49 5.77 7.05
C ALA A 314 -21.85 4.39 7.15
N ALA A 315 -20.76 4.16 6.41
CA ALA A 315 -20.00 2.92 6.45
C ALA A 315 -19.17 2.77 7.74
N ASN A 316 -18.89 3.87 8.45
CA ASN A 316 -18.10 3.88 9.68
C ASN A 316 -16.74 3.16 9.51
N ILE A 317 -16.03 3.50 8.43
CA ILE A 317 -14.78 2.83 8.01
C ILE A 317 -13.68 2.98 9.05
N MET A 318 -13.59 4.17 9.65
CA MET A 318 -12.56 4.51 10.64
C MET A 318 -13.22 4.75 11.99
N LYS A 319 -12.72 4.11 13.02
CA LYS A 319 -13.15 4.33 14.41
C LYS A 319 -11.98 4.79 15.27
N LEU A 320 -12.27 5.53 16.32
CA LEU A 320 -11.29 5.84 17.34
C LEU A 320 -10.99 4.57 18.16
N ASN A 321 -9.72 4.42 18.56
CA ASN A 321 -9.35 3.40 19.54
C ASN A 321 -10.02 3.67 20.88
N ASP A 322 -9.94 2.73 21.82
CA ASP A 322 -10.60 2.83 23.14
C ASP A 322 -10.20 4.07 23.93
N ASP A 323 -8.97 4.56 23.74
CA ASP A 323 -8.45 5.76 24.40
C ASP A 323 -8.86 7.07 23.68
N GLY A 324 -9.45 7.00 22.51
CA GLY A 324 -9.83 8.15 21.68
C GLY A 324 -8.66 8.96 21.13
N THR A 325 -7.46 8.38 21.07
CA THR A 325 -6.22 9.10 20.71
C THR A 325 -5.77 8.85 19.27
N ALA A 326 -6.18 7.73 18.68
CA ALA A 326 -5.80 7.32 17.33
C ALA A 326 -6.97 6.65 16.61
N TYR A 327 -6.89 6.63 15.29
CA TYR A 327 -7.83 5.91 14.46
C TYR A 327 -7.35 4.50 14.18
N ILE A 328 -8.29 3.58 14.04
CA ILE A 328 -8.06 2.22 13.53
C ILE A 328 -9.11 1.93 12.46
N TYR A 329 -8.80 1.02 11.55
CA TYR A 329 -9.81 0.49 10.62
C TYR A 329 -10.89 -0.29 11.39
N ASN A 330 -12.13 -0.15 10.98
CA ASN A 330 -13.23 -0.92 11.56
C ASN A 330 -13.34 -2.28 10.87
N GLU A 331 -12.85 -3.33 11.52
CA GLU A 331 -12.82 -4.70 11.00
C GLU A 331 -14.20 -5.29 10.68
N GLU A 332 -15.27 -4.65 11.13
CA GLU A 332 -16.64 -5.04 10.76
C GLU A 332 -16.96 -4.67 9.31
N VAL A 333 -16.23 -3.73 8.72
CA VAL A 333 -16.38 -3.28 7.33
C VAL A 333 -15.50 -4.13 6.42
N GLN A 334 -16.04 -5.22 5.92
CA GLN A 334 -15.27 -6.16 5.10
C GLN A 334 -15.27 -5.84 3.61
N ASN A 335 -16.37 -5.30 3.09
CA ASN A 335 -16.55 -5.01 1.66
C ASN A 335 -17.21 -3.66 1.49
N LEU A 336 -16.44 -2.68 1.10
CA LEU A 336 -16.93 -1.36 0.81
C LEU A 336 -16.99 -1.12 -0.69
N SER A 337 -18.17 -0.78 -1.19
CA SER A 337 -18.38 -0.39 -2.59
C SER A 337 -19.18 0.89 -2.67
N PHE A 338 -18.69 1.83 -3.45
CA PHE A 338 -19.35 3.08 -3.76
C PHE A 338 -19.91 3.03 -5.18
N SER A 339 -21.25 3.08 -5.31
CA SER A 339 -21.92 3.15 -6.60
C SER A 339 -22.29 4.59 -6.91
N LEU A 340 -21.66 5.16 -7.93
CA LEU A 340 -21.91 6.53 -8.36
C LEU A 340 -23.09 6.64 -9.34
N GLY A 341 -23.56 5.50 -9.85
CA GLY A 341 -24.60 5.48 -10.88
C GLY A 341 -24.14 6.14 -12.19
N LYS A 342 -25.07 6.74 -12.91
CA LYS A 342 -24.80 7.40 -14.18
C LYS A 342 -24.20 8.79 -13.97
N ILE A 343 -22.92 8.97 -14.25
CA ILE A 343 -22.16 10.19 -13.94
C ILE A 343 -22.12 11.18 -15.09
N PHE A 344 -22.10 10.71 -16.35
CA PHE A 344 -22.11 11.51 -17.55
C PHE A 344 -23.08 10.94 -18.58
N SER A 345 -23.70 11.83 -19.37
CA SER A 345 -24.34 11.51 -20.64
C SER A 345 -23.62 12.30 -21.72
N LEU A 346 -22.87 11.61 -22.58
CA LEU A 346 -21.97 12.22 -23.54
C LEU A 346 -22.49 11.99 -24.95
N SER A 347 -22.95 13.02 -25.59
CA SER A 347 -23.34 13.01 -27.00
C SER A 347 -22.21 13.49 -27.90
N LYS A 348 -22.29 13.13 -29.17
CA LYS A 348 -21.34 13.61 -30.18
C LYS A 348 -21.35 15.14 -30.29
N GLU A 349 -22.54 15.75 -30.21
CA GLU A 349 -22.76 17.19 -30.27
C GLU A 349 -22.08 17.90 -29.10
N GLU A 350 -22.15 17.34 -27.92
CA GLU A 350 -21.49 17.89 -26.70
C GLU A 350 -19.97 17.85 -26.85
N ILE A 351 -19.43 16.72 -27.34
CA ILE A 351 -17.98 16.57 -27.56
C ILE A 351 -17.50 17.55 -28.63
N VAL A 352 -18.24 17.69 -29.72
CA VAL A 352 -17.86 18.62 -30.83
C VAL A 352 -17.96 20.07 -30.39
N SER A 353 -19.02 20.46 -29.67
CA SER A 353 -19.24 21.86 -29.24
C SER A 353 -18.36 22.27 -28.06
N GLY A 354 -17.86 21.28 -27.28
CA GLY A 354 -17.20 21.54 -26.00
C GLY A 354 -18.14 22.02 -24.91
N ALA A 355 -19.49 21.90 -25.10
CA ALA A 355 -20.48 22.27 -24.12
C ALA A 355 -20.74 21.09 -23.15
N GLY A 356 -20.31 21.22 -21.91
CA GLY A 356 -20.56 20.25 -20.86
C GLY A 356 -20.04 20.75 -19.52
N GLN A 357 -20.66 20.36 -18.41
CA GLN A 357 -20.14 20.67 -17.07
C GLN A 357 -18.81 19.94 -16.88
N GLY A 358 -17.73 20.68 -16.53
CA GLY A 358 -16.44 20.09 -16.27
C GLY A 358 -15.70 19.62 -17.54
N CYS A 359 -15.80 20.34 -18.66
CA CYS A 359 -15.12 20.00 -19.90
C CYS A 359 -13.90 20.90 -20.12
N GLU A 360 -12.71 20.31 -20.16
CA GLU A 360 -11.55 20.95 -20.76
C GLU A 360 -11.40 20.51 -22.21
N VAL A 361 -11.20 21.50 -23.08
CA VAL A 361 -11.00 21.30 -24.52
C VAL A 361 -9.52 21.10 -24.79
N TRP A 362 -9.16 19.90 -25.24
CA TRP A 362 -7.83 19.64 -25.73
C TRP A 362 -7.85 19.52 -27.28
N GLU A 363 -7.36 20.53 -27.96
CA GLU A 363 -7.16 20.54 -29.41
C GLU A 363 -5.66 20.34 -29.70
N GLY A 364 -5.23 19.09 -29.82
CA GLY A 364 -3.86 18.76 -30.21
C GLY A 364 -3.81 17.45 -30.99
N SER A 365 -2.94 17.40 -31.99
CA SER A 365 -2.50 16.13 -32.55
C SER A 365 -1.63 15.43 -31.52
N VAL A 366 -1.60 14.10 -31.52
CA VAL A 366 -0.84 13.25 -30.58
C VAL A 366 0.67 13.58 -30.54
N GLU A 367 1.16 14.39 -31.47
CA GLU A 367 2.56 14.81 -31.60
C GLU A 367 2.91 16.14 -30.88
N ASP A 368 1.91 16.94 -30.45
CA ASP A 368 2.12 18.20 -29.75
C ASP A 368 1.60 18.18 -28.32
N SER A 369 2.18 17.31 -27.50
CA SER A 369 1.98 17.36 -26.04
C SER A 369 2.97 18.37 -25.42
N ASP A 370 2.73 19.65 -25.61
CA ASP A 370 3.38 20.69 -24.82
C ASP A 370 2.53 20.97 -23.57
N PRO A 371 2.98 20.59 -22.38
CA PRO A 371 2.23 20.82 -21.14
C PRO A 371 2.07 22.30 -20.80
N SER A 372 2.77 23.20 -21.48
CA SER A 372 2.63 24.64 -21.31
C SER A 372 1.35 25.21 -21.96
N LEU A 373 0.65 24.42 -22.77
CA LEU A 373 -0.59 24.81 -23.47
C LEU A 373 -1.87 24.35 -22.73
N ASN A 374 -1.79 24.04 -21.48
CA ASN A 374 -2.97 23.74 -20.67
C ASN A 374 -3.45 25.01 -19.93
N PRO A 375 -4.31 25.87 -20.58
CA PRO A 375 -4.72 27.14 -20.01
C PRO A 375 -5.81 27.05 -18.94
N GLY A 376 -6.23 25.84 -18.54
CA GLY A 376 -7.38 25.62 -17.70
C GLY A 376 -7.12 25.57 -16.20
N LEU A 377 -5.88 25.45 -15.75
CA LEU A 377 -5.57 25.43 -14.32
C LEU A 377 -5.23 26.83 -13.81
N ASN A 378 -6.22 27.72 -13.81
CA ASN A 378 -6.09 28.96 -13.04
C ASN A 378 -6.55 28.68 -11.61
N PRO A 379 -5.63 28.68 -10.60
CA PRO A 379 -5.98 28.38 -9.21
C PRO A 379 -6.76 29.49 -8.51
N GLU A 380 -7.24 30.51 -9.23
CA GLU A 380 -7.95 31.67 -8.67
C GLU A 380 -9.45 31.72 -8.99
N MET A 381 -10.09 30.57 -9.26
CA MET A 381 -11.58 30.51 -9.27
C MET A 381 -12.11 29.52 -8.25
#